data_1f4c1df79eeed1d60289369de3f45019
#
_entry.id   1f4c1df79eeed1d60289369de3f45019
#
_cell.length_a   1.000
_cell.length_b   1.000
_cell.length_c   1.000
_cell.angle_alpha   90.00
_cell.angle_beta   90.00
_cell.angle_gamma   90.00
#
_symmetry.space_group_name_H-M   'P 1'
#
loop_
_entity.id
_entity.type
_entity.pdbx_description
1 polymer ?
#
loop_
_entity_poly.entity_id
_entity_poly.type
_entity_poly.pdbx_seq_one_letter_code
_entity_poly.pdbx_strand_id
1 'polypeptide(L)'
;QAAMEQVLEEAEYRPGSCIDGGKFAESGLGLPSADNVGGSGLVCGKYHGRPLEISNLELSNTQAYQNPETEVWEDRELPIFKGQWMAADLGRTLPCDVQAAPKGKLARLLGREGFTSENPEFDRRFNVRCENLTAGQSLLSPRVMDQLLKMGSVYLSVKADGRVFAAIQTDELLFDAGKGRPEGLTQRFADQLRVFTDLLDALKG
;
A
#
# COMPACT_ATOMS: atom_id res chain seq x y z
N GLN A 1 19.03 -7.87 7.08
CA GLN A 1 18.56 -9.12 7.67
C GLN A 1 18.02 -8.89 9.09
N ALA A 2 18.84 -8.40 10.05
CA ALA A 2 18.46 -8.21 11.47
C ALA A 2 17.20 -7.35 11.70
N ALA A 3 16.92 -6.36 10.85
CA ALA A 3 15.71 -5.54 10.95
C ALA A 3 14.44 -6.34 10.64
N MET A 4 14.51 -7.19 9.63
CA MET A 4 13.38 -8.02 9.18
C MET A 4 13.06 -9.11 10.20
N GLU A 5 14.08 -9.76 10.75
CA GLU A 5 13.95 -10.82 11.77
C GLU A 5 13.38 -10.30 13.11
N GLN A 6 13.39 -8.97 13.34
CA GLN A 6 12.70 -8.37 14.49
C GLN A 6 11.18 -8.30 14.31
N VAL A 7 10.70 -8.38 13.06
CA VAL A 7 9.30 -8.13 12.71
C VAL A 7 8.63 -9.33 12.06
N LEU A 8 9.37 -10.09 11.25
CA LEU A 8 8.86 -11.17 10.43
C LEU A 8 9.56 -12.50 10.72
N GLU A 9 8.81 -13.57 10.59
CA GLU A 9 9.29 -14.95 10.59
C GLU A 9 9.74 -15.31 9.16
N GLU A 10 10.79 -16.12 9.03
CA GLU A 10 11.30 -16.62 7.73
C GLU A 10 11.55 -15.50 6.70
N ALA A 11 12.09 -14.38 7.14
CA ALA A 11 12.24 -13.19 6.31
C ALA A 11 13.34 -13.31 5.26
N GLU A 12 13.01 -13.02 4.01
CA GLU A 12 13.92 -12.94 2.87
C GLU A 12 13.87 -11.54 2.24
N TYR A 13 15.02 -10.99 1.86
CA TYR A 13 15.15 -9.71 1.17
C TYR A 13 15.72 -9.87 -0.23
N ARG A 14 15.03 -9.33 -1.22
CA ARG A 14 15.41 -9.32 -2.63
C ARG A 14 15.47 -7.87 -3.14
N PRO A 15 16.64 -7.22 -3.12
CA PRO A 15 16.75 -5.78 -3.38
C PRO A 15 16.30 -5.36 -4.78
N GLY A 16 16.53 -6.18 -5.80
CA GLY A 16 16.17 -5.91 -7.20
C GLY A 16 14.76 -6.38 -7.60
N SER A 17 13.96 -6.87 -6.66
CA SER A 17 12.62 -7.40 -6.94
C SER A 17 11.55 -6.54 -6.26
N CYS A 18 10.32 -6.64 -6.74
CA CYS A 18 9.11 -6.09 -6.10
C CYS A 18 8.03 -7.16 -6.05
N ILE A 19 6.92 -6.85 -5.38
CA ILE A 19 5.72 -7.70 -5.41
C ILE A 19 5.23 -7.79 -6.85
N ASP A 20 4.78 -8.97 -7.25
CA ASP A 20 4.34 -9.28 -8.62
C ASP A 20 3.24 -8.35 -9.13
N GLY A 21 3.39 -7.85 -10.37
CA GLY A 21 2.44 -6.92 -10.98
C GLY A 21 1.04 -7.50 -11.17
N GLY A 22 0.89 -8.83 -11.26
CA GLY A 22 -0.41 -9.49 -11.26
C GLY A 22 -1.18 -9.26 -9.97
N LYS A 23 -0.49 -9.30 -8.82
CA LYS A 23 -1.10 -8.95 -7.52
C LYS A 23 -1.57 -7.49 -7.47
N PHE A 24 -0.83 -6.59 -8.14
CA PHE A 24 -1.26 -5.20 -8.25
C PHE A 24 -2.59 -5.07 -9.01
N ALA A 25 -2.70 -5.74 -10.17
CA ALA A 25 -3.94 -5.73 -10.95
C ALA A 25 -5.15 -6.28 -10.17
N GLU A 26 -4.93 -7.29 -9.33
CA GLU A 26 -5.97 -7.91 -8.49
C GLU A 26 -6.26 -7.12 -7.20
N SER A 27 -5.37 -6.24 -6.80
CA SER A 27 -5.42 -5.58 -5.47
C SER A 27 -6.67 -4.73 -5.26
N GLY A 28 -7.16 -4.08 -6.31
CA GLY A 28 -8.28 -3.14 -6.19
C GLY A 28 -7.97 -1.93 -5.30
N LEU A 29 -6.70 -1.50 -5.19
CA LEU A 29 -6.29 -0.38 -4.34
C LEU A 29 -6.89 0.97 -4.73
N GLY A 30 -7.52 1.07 -5.92
CA GLY A 30 -8.08 2.33 -6.40
C GLY A 30 -7.02 3.34 -6.83
N LEU A 31 -5.81 2.89 -7.06
CA LEU A 31 -4.76 3.65 -7.71
C LEU A 31 -5.05 3.78 -9.21
N PRO A 32 -4.50 4.81 -9.89
CA PRO A 32 -4.67 4.95 -11.33
C PRO A 32 -4.14 3.73 -12.07
N SER A 33 -4.75 3.42 -13.21
CA SER A 33 -4.18 2.45 -14.15
C SER A 33 -2.82 2.96 -14.63
N ALA A 34 -1.86 2.07 -14.70
CA ALA A 34 -0.50 2.36 -15.14
C ALA A 34 -0.10 1.39 -16.24
N ASP A 35 0.65 1.88 -17.23
CA ASP A 35 1.24 1.04 -18.28
C ASP A 35 2.37 0.20 -17.70
N ASN A 36 3.11 0.79 -16.76
CA ASN A 36 4.25 0.15 -16.11
C ASN A 36 4.02 0.06 -14.60
N VAL A 37 4.16 -1.13 -14.06
CA VAL A 37 4.14 -1.43 -12.62
C VAL A 37 5.50 -1.99 -12.27
N GLY A 38 6.23 -1.31 -11.41
CA GLY A 38 7.56 -1.69 -10.99
C GLY A 38 7.82 -1.36 -9.52
N GLY A 39 9.05 -1.55 -9.12
CA GLY A 39 9.50 -1.28 -7.77
C GLY A 39 10.78 -2.03 -7.42
N SER A 40 11.12 -2.05 -6.17
CA SER A 40 12.35 -2.68 -5.66
C SER A 40 12.21 -3.02 -4.17
N GLY A 41 13.22 -3.67 -3.61
CA GLY A 41 13.30 -3.88 -2.17
C GLY A 41 12.26 -4.83 -1.61
N LEU A 42 11.99 -5.95 -2.32
CA LEU A 42 11.02 -6.95 -1.89
C LEU A 42 11.47 -7.63 -0.60
N VAL A 43 10.63 -7.57 0.39
CA VAL A 43 10.68 -8.38 1.61
C VAL A 43 9.56 -9.40 1.56
N CYS A 44 9.91 -10.68 1.64
CA CYS A 44 8.96 -11.77 1.84
C CYS A 44 9.19 -12.36 3.23
N GLY A 45 8.10 -12.76 3.89
CA GLY A 45 8.18 -13.42 5.19
C GLY A 45 6.81 -13.86 5.67
N LYS A 46 6.74 -14.22 6.94
CA LYS A 46 5.47 -14.52 7.60
C LYS A 46 5.26 -13.56 8.77
N TYR A 47 4.02 -13.17 8.97
CA TYR A 47 3.58 -12.41 10.13
C TYR A 47 2.43 -13.16 10.82
N HIS A 48 2.66 -13.58 12.05
CA HIS A 48 1.77 -14.52 12.75
C HIS A 48 1.47 -15.79 11.92
N GLY A 49 2.52 -16.38 11.34
CA GLY A 49 2.45 -17.58 10.53
C GLY A 49 1.80 -17.40 9.13
N ARG A 50 1.45 -16.17 8.70
CA ARG A 50 0.81 -15.88 7.41
C ARG A 50 1.73 -15.14 6.46
N PRO A 51 1.63 -15.43 5.16
CA PRO A 51 2.45 -14.76 4.16
C PRO A 51 2.27 -13.23 4.20
N LEU A 52 3.37 -12.52 4.14
CA LEU A 52 3.44 -11.07 4.00
C LEU A 52 4.55 -10.73 3.01
N GLU A 53 4.21 -9.88 2.05
CA GLU A 53 5.16 -9.28 1.12
C GLU A 53 5.07 -7.76 1.23
N ILE A 54 6.23 -7.10 1.26
CA ILE A 54 6.33 -5.63 1.28
C ILE A 54 7.39 -5.22 0.25
N SER A 55 7.12 -4.21 -0.56
CA SER A 55 8.12 -3.63 -1.48
C SER A 55 7.87 -2.16 -1.75
N ASN A 56 8.82 -1.50 -2.40
CA ASN A 56 8.55 -0.24 -3.06
C ASN A 56 7.64 -0.48 -4.27
N LEU A 57 6.81 0.51 -4.60
CA LEU A 57 5.90 0.53 -5.73
C LEU A 57 6.11 1.81 -6.54
N GLU A 58 6.34 1.64 -7.82
CA GLU A 58 6.45 2.73 -8.79
C GLU A 58 5.50 2.45 -9.96
N LEU A 59 4.61 3.41 -10.23
CA LEU A 59 3.66 3.35 -11.34
C LEU A 59 3.97 4.46 -12.31
N SER A 60 4.04 4.14 -13.60
CA SER A 60 4.23 5.14 -14.66
C SER A 60 3.39 4.84 -15.88
N ASN A 61 3.12 5.87 -16.68
CA ASN A 61 2.56 5.75 -18.02
C ASN A 61 3.61 6.12 -19.06
N THR A 62 3.54 5.46 -20.19
CA THR A 62 4.37 5.78 -21.35
C THR A 62 3.64 6.81 -22.22
N GLN A 63 4.28 7.93 -22.51
CA GLN A 63 3.75 8.97 -23.40
C GLN A 63 4.73 9.23 -24.53
N ALA A 64 4.22 9.13 -25.77
CA ALA A 64 4.96 9.56 -26.93
C ALA A 64 5.17 11.10 -26.87
N TYR A 65 6.41 11.54 -27.04
CA TYR A 65 6.82 12.93 -26.99
C TYR A 65 7.71 13.22 -28.20
N GLN A 66 7.41 14.29 -28.91
CA GLN A 66 8.29 14.75 -29.99
C GLN A 66 9.35 15.67 -29.41
N ASN A 67 10.62 15.27 -29.53
CA ASN A 67 11.76 16.09 -29.09
C ASN A 67 11.83 17.35 -29.97
N PRO A 68 11.69 18.56 -29.41
CA PRO A 68 11.64 19.80 -30.19
C PRO A 68 12.95 20.15 -30.87
N GLU A 69 14.08 19.55 -30.46
CA GLU A 69 15.38 19.82 -31.04
C GLU A 69 15.72 18.89 -32.22
N THR A 70 15.23 17.62 -32.13
CA THR A 70 15.56 16.58 -33.13
C THR A 70 14.40 16.23 -34.02
N GLU A 71 13.19 16.70 -33.70
CA GLU A 71 11.90 16.32 -34.34
C GLU A 71 11.60 14.80 -34.32
N VAL A 72 12.38 14.02 -33.56
CA VAL A 72 12.20 12.56 -33.40
C VAL A 72 11.19 12.30 -32.31
N TRP A 73 10.33 11.30 -32.52
CA TRP A 73 9.41 10.79 -31.51
C TRP A 73 10.17 9.87 -30.55
N GLU A 74 10.06 10.17 -29.27
CA GLU A 74 10.66 9.42 -28.17
C GLU A 74 9.58 9.03 -27.17
N ASP A 75 9.73 7.90 -26.50
CA ASP A 75 8.87 7.50 -25.40
C ASP A 75 9.38 8.11 -24.10
N ARG A 76 8.49 8.73 -23.36
CA ARG A 76 8.77 9.31 -22.03
C ARG A 76 7.92 8.64 -20.98
N GLU A 77 8.55 8.16 -19.93
CA GLU A 77 7.84 7.69 -18.75
C GLU A 77 7.38 8.86 -17.87
N LEU A 78 6.09 8.86 -17.56
CA LEU A 78 5.47 9.82 -16.65
C LEU A 78 5.13 9.10 -15.33
N PRO A 79 5.81 9.43 -14.24
CA PRO A 79 5.50 8.84 -12.94
C PRO A 79 4.10 9.27 -12.48
N ILE A 80 3.30 8.29 -12.02
CA ILE A 80 1.94 8.48 -11.52
C ILE A 80 1.90 8.30 -10.01
N PHE A 81 2.61 7.29 -9.51
CA PHE A 81 2.64 6.94 -8.10
C PHE A 81 4.03 6.44 -7.72
N LYS A 82 4.47 6.84 -6.55
CA LYS A 82 5.64 6.31 -5.89
C LYS A 82 5.32 6.07 -4.43
N GLY A 83 5.77 4.94 -3.91
CA GLY A 83 5.50 4.60 -2.53
C GLY A 83 5.97 3.23 -2.11
N GLN A 84 5.40 2.76 -1.04
CA GLN A 84 5.61 1.43 -0.49
C GLN A 84 4.28 0.70 -0.44
N TRP A 85 4.28 -0.61 -0.68
CA TRP A 85 3.05 -1.39 -0.60
C TRP A 85 3.27 -2.78 -0.04
N MET A 86 2.17 -3.37 0.44
CA MET A 86 2.15 -4.74 0.94
C MET A 86 1.06 -5.57 0.28
N ALA A 87 1.29 -6.88 0.26
CA ALA A 87 0.30 -7.92 0.01
C ALA A 87 0.35 -8.93 1.17
N ALA A 88 -0.78 -9.22 1.78
CA ALA A 88 -0.90 -10.09 2.94
C ALA A 88 -2.21 -10.87 2.93
N ASP A 89 -2.40 -11.77 3.92
CA ASP A 89 -3.61 -12.55 4.14
C ASP A 89 -4.05 -12.43 5.60
N LEU A 90 -5.32 -12.04 5.84
CA LEU A 90 -5.92 -12.00 7.18
C LEU A 90 -6.23 -13.37 7.74
N GLY A 91 -6.35 -14.39 6.87
CA GLY A 91 -6.75 -15.74 7.23
C GLY A 91 -8.21 -15.88 7.65
N ARG A 92 -9.02 -14.97 7.19
CA ARG A 92 -10.47 -15.01 7.33
C ARG A 92 -11.14 -14.41 6.11
N THR A 93 -12.32 -14.86 5.77
CA THR A 93 -13.13 -14.27 4.71
C THR A 93 -13.99 -13.12 5.25
N LEU A 94 -14.39 -12.24 4.34
CA LEU A 94 -15.27 -11.11 4.62
C LEU A 94 -16.54 -11.23 3.76
N PRO A 95 -17.64 -10.58 4.15
CA PRO A 95 -18.88 -10.60 3.36
C PRO A 95 -18.75 -9.90 1.98
N CYS A 96 -17.83 -8.96 1.86
CA CYS A 96 -17.55 -8.23 0.62
C CYS A 96 -16.15 -7.59 0.65
N ASP A 97 -15.73 -7.07 -0.48
CA ASP A 97 -14.52 -6.23 -0.56
C ASP A 97 -14.75 -4.91 0.19
N VAL A 98 -13.72 -4.44 0.89
CA VAL A 98 -13.70 -3.12 1.55
C VAL A 98 -12.48 -2.36 1.08
N GLN A 99 -12.69 -1.14 0.60
CA GLN A 99 -11.64 -0.26 0.12
C GLN A 99 -11.68 1.07 0.87
N ALA A 100 -10.51 1.59 1.25
CA ALA A 100 -10.37 2.94 1.77
C ALA A 100 -9.24 3.66 1.02
N ALA A 101 -9.50 4.87 0.54
CA ALA A 101 -8.54 5.67 -0.22
C ALA A 101 -8.56 7.13 0.24
N PRO A 102 -7.41 7.83 0.19
CA PRO A 102 -7.35 9.24 0.55
C PRO A 102 -8.30 10.08 -0.31
N LYS A 103 -9.00 11.04 0.29
CA LYS A 103 -9.80 12.03 -0.45
C LYS A 103 -8.88 12.97 -1.22
N GLY A 104 -8.92 12.89 -2.54
CA GLY A 104 -8.15 13.74 -3.46
C GLY A 104 -8.78 13.72 -4.85
N LYS A 105 -8.09 14.28 -5.85
CA LYS A 105 -8.59 14.30 -7.23
C LYS A 105 -8.92 12.90 -7.77
N LEU A 106 -8.15 11.88 -7.38
CA LEU A 106 -8.32 10.47 -7.76
C LEU A 106 -9.44 9.79 -6.97
N ALA A 107 -9.61 10.08 -5.71
CA ALA A 107 -10.66 9.50 -4.86
C ALA A 107 -12.08 9.88 -5.29
N ARG A 108 -12.24 10.95 -6.09
CA ARG A 108 -13.54 11.31 -6.69
C ARG A 108 -14.04 10.29 -7.71
N LEU A 109 -13.15 9.45 -8.25
CA LEU A 109 -13.49 8.38 -9.19
C LEU A 109 -14.04 7.13 -8.50
N LEU A 110 -13.78 6.96 -7.20
CA LEU A 110 -14.20 5.77 -6.44
C LEU A 110 -15.67 5.79 -5.99
N GLY A 111 -16.42 6.83 -6.35
CA GLY A 111 -17.85 6.93 -6.04
C GLY A 111 -18.15 7.46 -4.63
N ARG A 112 -19.26 8.16 -4.52
CA ARG A 112 -19.73 8.85 -3.31
C ARG A 112 -20.78 8.02 -2.59
N GLU A 113 -20.62 6.78 -2.31
CA GLU A 113 -21.70 6.06 -1.66
C GLU A 113 -21.41 5.76 -0.19
N GLY A 114 -22.05 6.53 0.65
CA GLY A 114 -22.81 6.07 1.81
C GLY A 114 -22.05 5.67 3.07
N PHE A 115 -20.74 5.45 3.04
CA PHE A 115 -20.03 5.10 4.27
C PHE A 115 -19.76 6.36 5.10
N THR A 116 -20.28 6.35 6.32
CA THR A 116 -19.97 7.36 7.35
C THR A 116 -19.55 6.61 8.60
N SER A 117 -18.44 7.02 9.17
CA SER A 117 -17.92 6.45 10.41
C SER A 117 -18.28 7.34 11.61
N GLU A 118 -17.93 6.87 12.80
CA GLU A 118 -18.01 7.69 14.02
C GLU A 118 -16.79 8.59 14.20
N ASN A 119 -15.82 8.56 13.25
CA ASN A 119 -14.61 9.36 13.29
C ASN A 119 -14.62 10.45 12.19
N PRO A 120 -14.99 11.72 12.55
CA PRO A 120 -15.08 12.81 11.57
C PRO A 120 -13.75 13.14 10.87
N GLU A 121 -12.61 12.90 11.52
CA GLU A 121 -11.30 13.11 10.90
C GLU A 121 -11.03 12.08 9.82
N PHE A 122 -11.36 10.82 10.09
CA PHE A 122 -11.29 9.75 9.10
C PHE A 122 -12.20 10.05 7.90
N ASP A 123 -13.46 10.40 8.14
CA ASP A 123 -14.42 10.72 7.09
C ASP A 123 -13.99 11.93 6.25
N ARG A 124 -13.28 12.88 6.85
CA ARG A 124 -12.71 14.02 6.09
C ARG A 124 -11.57 13.59 5.16
N ARG A 125 -10.76 12.62 5.56
CA ARG A 125 -9.52 12.24 4.87
C ARG A 125 -9.67 11.07 3.94
N PHE A 126 -10.60 10.17 4.19
CA PHE A 126 -10.76 8.93 3.44
C PHE A 126 -12.13 8.81 2.79
N ASN A 127 -12.15 8.20 1.60
CA ASN A 127 -13.35 7.63 0.99
C ASN A 127 -13.32 6.12 1.22
N VAL A 128 -14.47 5.58 1.63
CA VAL A 128 -14.64 4.13 1.79
C VAL A 128 -15.62 3.62 0.76
N ARG A 129 -15.29 2.50 0.15
CA ARG A 129 -16.17 1.75 -0.76
C ARG A 129 -16.34 0.34 -0.23
N CYS A 130 -17.57 -0.06 0.00
CA CYS A 130 -17.97 -1.42 0.36
C CYS A 130 -19.44 -1.63 -0.06
N GLU A 131 -19.78 -2.84 -0.48
CA GLU A 131 -21.17 -3.19 -0.85
C GLU A 131 -22.04 -3.44 0.40
N ASN A 132 -21.41 -3.85 1.50
CA ASN A 132 -22.07 -4.12 2.78
C ASN A 132 -21.55 -3.15 3.84
N LEU A 133 -22.38 -2.17 4.21
CA LEU A 133 -22.01 -1.13 5.19
C LEU A 133 -21.64 -1.72 6.56
N THR A 134 -22.37 -2.74 7.02
CA THR A 134 -22.08 -3.40 8.31
C THR A 134 -20.73 -4.09 8.28
N ALA A 135 -20.38 -4.76 7.18
CA ALA A 135 -19.06 -5.36 7.01
C ALA A 135 -17.95 -4.28 6.98
N GLY A 136 -18.20 -3.17 6.27
CA GLY A 136 -17.29 -2.02 6.26
C GLY A 136 -17.06 -1.42 7.64
N GLN A 137 -18.13 -1.21 8.42
CA GLN A 137 -18.05 -0.68 9.78
C GLN A 137 -17.35 -1.66 10.73
N SER A 138 -17.61 -2.95 10.60
CA SER A 138 -16.95 -3.97 11.41
C SER A 138 -15.44 -4.06 11.13
N LEU A 139 -15.04 -3.95 9.87
CA LEU A 139 -13.62 -3.99 9.49
C LEU A 139 -12.88 -2.71 9.86
N LEU A 140 -13.49 -1.56 9.55
CA LEU A 140 -12.93 -0.24 9.83
C LEU A 140 -13.25 0.18 11.28
N SER A 141 -12.80 -0.63 12.23
CA SER A 141 -12.89 -0.31 13.65
C SER A 141 -12.16 1.00 13.99
N PRO A 142 -12.43 1.65 15.13
CA PRO A 142 -11.69 2.85 15.55
C PRO A 142 -10.17 2.65 15.49
N ARG A 143 -9.67 1.48 15.87
CA ARG A 143 -8.24 1.14 15.82
C ARG A 143 -7.70 1.12 14.39
N VAL A 144 -8.46 0.58 13.43
CA VAL A 144 -8.07 0.59 12.01
C VAL A 144 -8.07 2.01 11.46
N MET A 145 -9.12 2.79 11.75
CA MET A 145 -9.20 4.19 11.32
C MET A 145 -8.05 5.03 11.86
N ASP A 146 -7.70 4.88 13.14
CA ASP A 146 -6.56 5.57 13.75
C ASP A 146 -5.23 5.17 13.10
N GLN A 147 -5.06 3.88 12.77
CA GLN A 147 -3.86 3.42 12.08
C GLN A 147 -3.75 4.00 10.67
N LEU A 148 -4.84 4.02 9.90
CA LEU A 148 -4.86 4.64 8.57
C LEU A 148 -4.57 6.14 8.64
N LEU A 149 -5.10 6.84 9.64
CA LEU A 149 -4.83 8.26 9.88
C LEU A 149 -3.33 8.51 10.16
N LYS A 150 -2.68 7.65 10.95
CA LYS A 150 -1.23 7.72 11.24
C LYS A 150 -0.38 7.44 10.01
N MET A 151 -0.79 6.51 9.15
CA MET A 151 -0.08 6.18 7.90
C MET A 151 -0.14 7.31 6.86
N GLY A 152 -1.11 8.21 6.97
CA GLY A 152 -1.22 9.39 6.11
C GLY A 152 -1.87 9.10 4.76
N SER A 153 -1.13 9.21 3.67
CA SER A 153 -1.66 8.98 2.31
C SER A 153 -1.62 7.48 1.97
N VAL A 154 -2.50 6.71 2.58
CA VAL A 154 -2.58 5.25 2.43
C VAL A 154 -3.84 4.83 1.67
N TYR A 155 -3.67 3.87 0.78
CA TYR A 155 -4.71 3.14 0.06
C TYR A 155 -4.81 1.75 0.66
N LEU A 156 -6.01 1.33 1.04
CA LEU A 156 -6.29 0.01 1.61
C LEU A 156 -7.32 -0.71 0.76
N SER A 157 -7.10 -1.97 0.48
CA SER A 157 -8.08 -2.90 -0.10
C SER A 157 -8.03 -4.22 0.65
N VAL A 158 -9.16 -4.60 1.24
CA VAL A 158 -9.35 -5.91 1.86
C VAL A 158 -10.37 -6.66 1.04
N LYS A 159 -9.96 -7.77 0.47
CA LYS A 159 -10.78 -8.61 -0.40
C LYS A 159 -11.68 -9.54 0.40
N ALA A 160 -12.80 -9.93 -0.17
CA ALA A 160 -13.73 -10.89 0.45
C ALA A 160 -13.07 -12.23 0.81
N ASP A 161 -12.05 -12.65 0.06
CA ASP A 161 -11.29 -13.87 0.32
C ASP A 161 -10.23 -13.73 1.44
N GLY A 162 -10.08 -12.54 2.02
CA GLY A 162 -9.15 -12.27 3.12
C GLY A 162 -7.80 -11.71 2.70
N ARG A 163 -7.52 -11.57 1.39
CA ARG A 163 -6.31 -10.90 0.93
C ARG A 163 -6.36 -9.41 1.28
N VAL A 164 -5.24 -8.89 1.72
CA VAL A 164 -5.07 -7.48 2.10
C VAL A 164 -3.99 -6.85 1.25
N PHE A 165 -4.29 -5.69 0.71
CA PHE A 165 -3.35 -4.86 0.00
C PHE A 165 -3.38 -3.46 0.61
N ALA A 166 -2.21 -2.88 0.87
CA ALA A 166 -2.10 -1.49 1.30
C ALA A 166 -0.93 -0.82 0.59
N ALA A 167 -1.12 0.41 0.14
CA ALA A 167 -0.07 1.21 -0.48
C ALA A 167 0.00 2.59 0.18
N ILE A 168 1.19 3.03 0.56
CA ILE A 168 1.47 4.34 1.15
C ILE A 168 2.18 5.17 0.09
N GLN A 169 1.63 6.34 -0.24
CA GLN A 169 2.31 7.29 -1.10
C GLN A 169 3.41 7.99 -0.31
N THR A 170 4.66 7.79 -0.72
CA THR A 170 5.85 8.38 -0.07
C THR A 170 7.02 8.42 -1.03
N ASP A 171 7.91 9.38 -0.84
CA ASP A 171 9.20 9.44 -1.54
C ASP A 171 10.29 8.61 -0.83
N GLU A 172 10.01 8.14 0.40
CA GLU A 172 10.92 7.27 1.13
C GLU A 172 10.90 5.85 0.56
N LEU A 173 12.07 5.33 0.20
CA LEU A 173 12.24 3.94 -0.20
C LEU A 173 12.45 3.05 1.03
N LEU A 174 11.94 1.80 0.95
CA LEU A 174 12.27 0.76 1.92
C LEU A 174 13.78 0.50 1.91
N PHE A 175 14.35 0.43 3.12
CA PHE A 175 15.76 0.10 3.33
C PHE A 175 16.75 1.05 2.62
N ASP A 176 16.33 2.27 2.29
CA ASP A 176 17.26 3.29 1.83
C ASP A 176 18.07 3.83 3.02
N ALA A 177 19.36 3.53 3.03
CA ALA A 177 20.28 4.06 4.04
C ALA A 177 20.46 5.58 3.91
N GLY A 178 20.20 6.14 2.72
CA GLY A 178 20.40 7.56 2.43
C GLY A 178 21.83 8.02 2.73
N LYS A 179 21.99 9.31 3.01
CA LYS A 179 23.27 9.90 3.47
C LYS A 179 23.40 9.88 5.01
N GLY A 180 22.54 9.09 5.70
CA GLY A 180 22.48 9.03 7.15
C GLY A 180 23.62 8.23 7.78
N ARG A 181 23.77 8.39 9.11
CA ARG A 181 24.73 7.57 9.90
C ARG A 181 24.24 6.12 9.97
N PRO A 182 25.15 5.12 9.97
CA PRO A 182 24.79 3.71 10.08
C PRO A 182 24.05 3.34 11.39
N GLU A 183 24.27 4.15 12.43
CA GLU A 183 23.65 3.95 13.75
C GLU A 183 22.12 4.12 13.65
N GLY A 184 21.39 3.12 14.13
CA GLY A 184 19.91 3.13 14.12
C GLY A 184 19.25 2.67 12.84
N LEU A 185 19.98 2.32 11.76
CA LEU A 185 19.39 1.84 10.51
C LEU A 185 18.54 0.58 10.71
N THR A 186 19.00 -0.35 11.55
CA THR A 186 18.23 -1.57 11.84
C THR A 186 16.87 -1.24 12.46
N GLN A 187 16.84 -0.32 13.42
CA GLN A 187 15.59 0.11 14.05
C GLN A 187 14.68 0.84 13.04
N ARG A 188 15.24 1.79 12.29
CA ARG A 188 14.48 2.51 11.25
C ARG A 188 13.85 1.57 10.22
N PHE A 189 14.61 0.57 9.76
CA PHE A 189 14.09 -0.42 8.81
C PHE A 189 13.04 -1.35 9.44
N ALA A 190 13.21 -1.74 10.70
CA ALA A 190 12.19 -2.47 11.43
C ALA A 190 10.92 -1.62 11.59
N ASP A 191 11.04 -0.33 11.87
CA ASP A 191 9.90 0.58 12.02
C ASP A 191 9.15 0.79 10.69
N GLN A 192 9.85 0.81 9.55
CA GLN A 192 9.20 0.83 8.22
C GLN A 192 8.31 -0.40 8.00
N LEU A 193 8.77 -1.60 8.41
CA LEU A 193 7.96 -2.82 8.31
C LEU A 193 6.80 -2.82 9.30
N ARG A 194 7.01 -2.30 10.52
CA ARG A 194 5.98 -2.22 11.57
C ARG A 194 4.78 -1.40 11.15
N VAL A 195 4.95 -0.40 10.33
CA VAL A 195 3.82 0.39 9.80
C VAL A 195 2.76 -0.53 9.16
N PHE A 196 3.18 -1.54 8.41
CA PHE A 196 2.29 -2.48 7.77
C PHE A 196 1.79 -3.59 8.73
N THR A 197 2.64 -4.09 9.61
CA THR A 197 2.22 -5.12 10.58
C THR A 197 1.26 -4.56 11.62
N ASP A 198 1.41 -3.31 12.05
CA ASP A 198 0.47 -2.62 12.93
C ASP A 198 -0.91 -2.46 12.27
N LEU A 199 -0.96 -2.23 10.95
CA LEU A 199 -2.21 -2.22 10.21
C LEU A 199 -2.86 -3.61 10.19
N LEU A 200 -2.07 -4.67 9.95
CA LEU A 200 -2.58 -6.04 9.98
C LEU A 200 -3.11 -6.42 11.36
N ASP A 201 -2.45 -6.00 12.44
CA ASP A 201 -2.93 -6.23 13.81
C ASP A 201 -4.20 -5.44 14.11
N ALA A 202 -4.33 -4.23 13.59
CA ALA A 202 -5.56 -3.47 13.71
C ALA A 202 -6.73 -4.14 12.96
N LEU A 203 -6.48 -4.71 11.77
CA LEU A 203 -7.48 -5.41 10.95
C LEU A 203 -7.92 -6.76 11.53
N LYS A 204 -7.10 -7.38 12.38
CA LYS A 204 -7.46 -8.67 13.03
C LYS A 204 -8.42 -8.48 14.20
N GLY A 205 -8.46 -7.31 14.80
CA GLY A 205 -9.32 -6.96 15.94
C GLY A 205 -8.64 -7.16 17.26
#